data_56f23d9dc4edf7fb1440819c9ba5f920
#
_entry.id   56f23d9dc4edf7fb1440819c9ba5f920
#
_cell.length_a   1.000
_cell.length_b   1.000
_cell.length_c   1.000
_cell.angle_alpha   90.00
_cell.angle_beta   90.00
_cell.angle_gamma   90.00
#
_symmetry.space_group_name_H-M   'P 1'
#
loop_
_entity.id
_entity.type
_entity.pdbx_description
1 polymer ?
#
loop_
_entity_poly.entity_id
_entity_poly.type
_entity_poly.pdbx_seq_one_letter_code
_entity_poly.pdbx_strand_id
1 'polypeptide(L)'
;MCQEILTHLVAYGKVLTLGIVNLCLHSYHEAMMTDIQNDSNAAIVVGAGLGGLAAAMRLGAKGYRVTVLDRLDVPGGRGSSVTQDGHRFDLGPTIITVPQVYEGLWAACGRDFQKDVDLRPMDPFYEVRWQDGSKFTARQDTDAMLAEVARLSPRDVKGYKRFLKDSERCYKVGFEGMVAKPMHRLWETIKVLPQFAMLRADRSILGLAKARVKDARLRMALSFHPLFIGGDPMHVTSMYSLVAYLEKEFGVHYAMGGVQEIANAMTRVIQSQGGQVRQGVEVDEILIDNGVAKGVRLTNSDTIPAQLVVSNADAGHTYQRLLRNHPRKRWTDKKLKSRRWSMGLFVWYFGTKGTAMMWPDVGHHTITNAPRYEGLLRDIFIKGKLSDDMSLYIHRPAKTDPSVAPAGDDTFYVLSPVPHLGFDDAVDWQTEMQNYKAKVQAEVEKTLPGFAELISTEMVLTPEDFRDRYLSPNGSGFSIEPRILQSAWFRPHNISEEAKGLYLVGAGTHPGAGVPGVISSAEVLAKMVPDAPITSQLKVAAE
;
A
#
# COMPACT_ATOMS: atom_id res chain seq x y z
N MET A 1 -32.59 -16.83 -22.94
CA MET A 1 -32.66 -17.20 -24.37
C MET A 1 -31.37 -17.86 -24.87
N CYS A 2 -30.17 -17.29 -24.80
CA CYS A 2 -28.93 -18.00 -25.23
C CYS A 2 -28.60 -19.25 -24.39
N GLN A 3 -28.87 -19.24 -23.09
CA GLN A 3 -28.61 -20.38 -22.19
C GLN A 3 -29.57 -21.56 -22.44
N GLU A 4 -30.81 -21.30 -22.81
CA GLU A 4 -31.78 -22.31 -23.21
C GLU A 4 -31.48 -22.93 -24.56
N ILE A 5 -30.97 -22.16 -25.51
CA ILE A 5 -30.54 -22.64 -26.84
C ILE A 5 -29.32 -23.55 -26.72
N LEU A 6 -28.35 -23.24 -25.84
CA LEU A 6 -27.19 -24.11 -25.59
C LEU A 6 -27.57 -25.45 -24.97
N THR A 7 -28.55 -25.47 -24.07
CA THR A 7 -29.00 -26.72 -23.41
C THR A 7 -29.74 -27.67 -24.40
N HIS A 8 -30.46 -27.11 -25.36
CA HIS A 8 -31.12 -27.90 -26.41
C HIS A 8 -30.18 -28.41 -27.52
N LEU A 9 -29.07 -27.72 -27.79
CA LEU A 9 -28.10 -28.12 -28.81
C LEU A 9 -27.16 -29.26 -28.38
N VAL A 10 -26.88 -29.37 -27.09
CA VAL A 10 -26.06 -30.45 -26.50
C VAL A 10 -26.84 -31.79 -26.53
N ALA A 11 -28.18 -31.74 -26.48
CA ALA A 11 -29.02 -32.94 -26.47
C ALA A 11 -29.13 -33.60 -27.86
N TYR A 12 -28.74 -32.97 -28.96
CA TYR A 12 -28.92 -33.49 -30.34
C TYR A 12 -27.62 -33.92 -31.05
N GLY A 13 -26.47 -33.96 -30.39
CA GLY A 13 -25.23 -34.58 -30.90
C GLY A 13 -24.69 -34.01 -32.22
N LYS A 14 -25.05 -32.81 -32.62
CA LYS A 14 -24.51 -32.16 -33.82
C LYS A 14 -23.46 -31.13 -33.41
N VAL A 15 -22.23 -31.36 -33.81
CA VAL A 15 -21.12 -30.40 -33.79
C VAL A 15 -21.53 -29.23 -34.68
N LEU A 16 -22.14 -28.22 -34.08
CA LEU A 16 -22.30 -26.91 -34.72
C LEU A 16 -20.94 -26.24 -34.72
N THR A 17 -20.48 -25.92 -35.93
CA THR A 17 -19.19 -25.33 -36.23
C THR A 17 -18.84 -24.16 -35.30
N LEU A 18 -17.60 -24.12 -34.83
CA LEU A 18 -16.98 -23.02 -34.07
C LEU A 18 -17.39 -21.59 -34.52
N GLY A 19 -17.88 -21.45 -35.76
CA GLY A 19 -18.37 -20.19 -36.31
C GLY A 19 -19.61 -19.61 -35.63
N ILE A 20 -20.60 -20.43 -35.22
CA ILE A 20 -21.85 -19.90 -34.60
C ILE A 20 -21.61 -19.53 -33.14
N VAL A 21 -20.78 -20.29 -32.43
CA VAL A 21 -20.39 -19.96 -31.05
C VAL A 21 -19.55 -18.67 -31.05
N ASN A 22 -18.64 -18.51 -32.00
CA ASN A 22 -17.87 -17.27 -32.17
C ASN A 22 -18.77 -16.10 -32.61
N LEU A 23 -19.78 -16.30 -33.46
CA LEU A 23 -20.73 -15.22 -33.83
C LEU A 23 -21.60 -14.81 -32.64
N CYS A 24 -22.09 -15.76 -31.83
CA CYS A 24 -22.85 -15.45 -30.63
C CYS A 24 -21.98 -14.77 -29.56
N LEU A 25 -20.75 -15.20 -29.40
CA LEU A 25 -19.79 -14.53 -28.50
C LEU A 25 -19.40 -13.15 -29.02
N HIS A 26 -19.24 -13.00 -30.34
CA HIS A 26 -18.92 -11.70 -30.95
C HIS A 26 -20.10 -10.73 -30.89
N SER A 27 -21.33 -11.17 -31.20
CA SER A 27 -22.53 -10.34 -31.07
C SER A 27 -22.89 -10.02 -29.61
N TYR A 28 -22.62 -10.94 -28.68
CA TYR A 28 -22.76 -10.66 -27.25
C TYR A 28 -21.70 -9.66 -26.76
N HIS A 29 -20.46 -9.79 -27.27
CA HIS A 29 -19.38 -8.85 -27.00
C HIS A 29 -19.67 -7.47 -27.60
N GLU A 30 -20.14 -7.39 -28.85
CA GLU A 30 -20.56 -6.13 -29.49
C GLU A 30 -21.76 -5.49 -28.80
N ALA A 31 -22.79 -6.25 -28.40
CA ALA A 31 -23.93 -5.72 -27.66
C ALA A 31 -23.51 -5.18 -26.27
N MET A 32 -22.63 -5.91 -25.60
CA MET A 32 -22.06 -5.48 -24.31
C MET A 32 -21.17 -4.23 -24.45
N MET A 33 -20.42 -4.12 -25.56
CA MET A 33 -19.60 -2.95 -25.87
C MET A 33 -20.44 -1.72 -26.28
N THR A 34 -21.57 -1.93 -26.97
CA THR A 34 -22.49 -0.85 -27.36
C THR A 34 -23.25 -0.28 -26.16
N ASP A 35 -23.63 -1.13 -25.18
CA ASP A 35 -24.22 -0.67 -23.91
C ASP A 35 -23.20 0.14 -23.07
N ILE A 36 -21.91 -0.22 -23.11
CA ILE A 36 -20.85 0.52 -22.40
C ILE A 36 -20.57 1.87 -23.10
N GLN A 37 -20.66 1.96 -24.42
CA GLN A 37 -20.40 3.20 -25.17
C GLN A 37 -21.41 4.32 -24.87
N ASN A 38 -22.63 4.00 -24.47
CA ASN A 38 -23.69 4.97 -24.17
C ASN A 38 -23.90 5.20 -22.65
N ASP A 39 -23.13 4.54 -21.77
CA ASP A 39 -23.31 4.68 -20.34
C ASP A 39 -22.58 5.91 -19.80
N SER A 40 -23.38 6.96 -19.55
CA SER A 40 -22.92 8.21 -18.93
C SER A 40 -22.32 8.03 -17.53
N ASN A 41 -22.43 6.84 -16.93
CA ASN A 41 -22.01 6.52 -15.56
C ASN A 41 -20.85 5.52 -15.51
N ALA A 42 -20.24 5.15 -16.66
CA ALA A 42 -19.14 4.22 -16.69
C ALA A 42 -17.85 4.85 -16.10
N ALA A 43 -17.26 4.17 -15.12
CA ALA A 43 -15.98 4.52 -14.54
C ALA A 43 -15.01 3.34 -14.60
N ILE A 44 -13.77 3.59 -14.98
CA ILE A 44 -12.69 2.61 -14.96
C ILE A 44 -11.69 2.94 -13.86
N VAL A 45 -11.30 1.93 -13.10
CA VAL A 45 -10.20 2.01 -12.15
C VAL A 45 -9.07 1.10 -12.62
N VAL A 46 -7.90 1.65 -12.87
CA VAL A 46 -6.69 0.93 -13.29
C VAL A 46 -5.89 0.55 -12.05
N GLY A 47 -5.85 -0.74 -11.74
CA GLY A 47 -5.15 -1.32 -10.59
C GLY A 47 -6.07 -1.60 -9.40
N ALA A 48 -6.22 -2.89 -9.05
CA ALA A 48 -6.99 -3.39 -7.90
C ALA A 48 -6.18 -3.41 -6.59
N GLY A 49 -5.18 -2.54 -6.42
CA GLY A 49 -4.57 -2.31 -5.12
C GLY A 49 -5.56 -1.63 -4.17
N LEU A 50 -5.27 -1.60 -2.85
CA LEU A 50 -6.20 -1.09 -1.83
C LEU A 50 -6.75 0.31 -2.13
N GLY A 51 -5.94 1.20 -2.73
CA GLY A 51 -6.39 2.54 -3.13
C GLY A 51 -7.39 2.53 -4.28
N GLY A 52 -7.17 1.66 -5.28
CA GLY A 52 -8.08 1.48 -6.42
C GLY A 52 -9.40 0.85 -5.99
N LEU A 53 -9.33 -0.19 -5.16
CA LEU A 53 -10.52 -0.82 -4.59
C LEU A 53 -11.33 0.18 -3.74
N ALA A 54 -10.65 0.99 -2.90
CA ALA A 54 -11.32 2.03 -2.11
C ALA A 54 -11.97 3.11 -3.00
N ALA A 55 -11.31 3.49 -4.10
CA ALA A 55 -11.88 4.41 -5.08
C ALA A 55 -13.11 3.80 -5.78
N ALA A 56 -13.03 2.53 -6.17
CA ALA A 56 -14.13 1.81 -6.78
C ALA A 56 -15.35 1.72 -5.85
N MET A 57 -15.16 1.36 -4.57
CA MET A 57 -16.22 1.35 -3.56
C MET A 57 -16.93 2.71 -3.44
N ARG A 58 -16.15 3.79 -3.33
CA ARG A 58 -16.70 5.15 -3.21
C ARG A 58 -17.41 5.63 -4.47
N LEU A 59 -16.89 5.28 -5.65
CA LEU A 59 -17.55 5.62 -6.92
C LEU A 59 -18.83 4.81 -7.10
N GLY A 60 -18.85 3.52 -6.75
CA GLY A 60 -20.07 2.72 -6.73
C GLY A 60 -21.14 3.30 -5.81
N ALA A 61 -20.75 3.75 -4.60
CA ALA A 61 -21.64 4.44 -3.67
C ALA A 61 -22.19 5.79 -4.21
N LYS A 62 -21.50 6.40 -5.18
CA LYS A 62 -21.92 7.60 -5.92
C LYS A 62 -22.75 7.30 -7.17
N GLY A 63 -23.10 6.05 -7.44
CA GLY A 63 -23.92 5.61 -8.56
C GLY A 63 -23.18 5.36 -9.87
N TYR A 64 -21.83 5.33 -9.84
CA TYR A 64 -21.07 4.93 -11.02
C TYR A 64 -21.08 3.42 -11.20
N ARG A 65 -21.15 2.95 -12.45
CA ARG A 65 -20.88 1.56 -12.81
C ARG A 65 -19.37 1.40 -12.98
N VAL A 66 -18.75 0.78 -11.99
CA VAL A 66 -17.29 0.71 -11.89
C VAL A 66 -16.76 -0.61 -12.44
N THR A 67 -15.75 -0.53 -13.31
CA THR A 67 -14.93 -1.66 -13.72
C THR A 67 -13.50 -1.43 -13.22
N VAL A 68 -13.02 -2.30 -12.35
CA VAL A 68 -11.62 -2.33 -11.91
C VAL A 68 -10.85 -3.32 -12.77
N LEU A 69 -9.71 -2.90 -13.29
CA LEU A 69 -8.82 -3.70 -14.15
C LEU A 69 -7.47 -3.87 -13.45
N ASP A 70 -7.00 -5.09 -13.28
CA ASP A 70 -5.67 -5.37 -12.73
C ASP A 70 -4.95 -6.45 -13.53
N ARG A 71 -3.65 -6.25 -13.74
CA ARG A 71 -2.78 -7.20 -14.43
C ARG A 71 -2.46 -8.43 -13.61
N LEU A 72 -2.60 -8.37 -12.28
CA LEU A 72 -2.36 -9.49 -11.38
C LEU A 72 -3.63 -10.37 -11.26
N ASP A 73 -3.41 -11.63 -10.92
CA ASP A 73 -4.49 -12.63 -10.81
C ASP A 73 -5.29 -12.52 -9.50
N VAL A 74 -4.83 -11.69 -8.57
CA VAL A 74 -5.46 -11.47 -7.25
C VAL A 74 -5.55 -9.99 -6.93
N PRO A 75 -6.64 -9.54 -6.26
CA PRO A 75 -6.77 -8.14 -5.83
C PRO A 75 -5.86 -7.85 -4.64
N GLY A 76 -5.63 -6.57 -4.37
CA GLY A 76 -4.84 -6.10 -3.23
C GLY A 76 -3.52 -5.45 -3.64
N GLY A 77 -2.96 -5.79 -4.82
CA GLY A 77 -1.68 -5.25 -5.28
C GLY A 77 -0.56 -5.57 -4.28
N ARG A 78 0.07 -4.55 -3.68
CA ARG A 78 1.05 -4.75 -2.59
C ARG A 78 0.43 -5.30 -1.29
N GLY A 79 -0.89 -5.19 -1.11
CA GLY A 79 -1.65 -5.80 0.00
C GLY A 79 -2.27 -7.13 -0.41
N SER A 80 -1.67 -7.86 -1.34
CA SER A 80 -2.04 -9.24 -1.68
C SER A 80 -1.24 -10.25 -0.88
N SER A 81 -1.62 -11.51 -0.94
CA SER A 81 -0.88 -12.64 -0.39
C SER A 81 -0.69 -13.74 -1.42
N VAL A 82 0.24 -14.65 -1.15
CA VAL A 82 0.47 -15.87 -1.92
C VAL A 82 0.47 -17.05 -0.96
N THR A 83 -0.06 -18.19 -1.43
CA THR A 83 0.01 -19.45 -0.69
C THR A 83 0.96 -20.38 -1.43
N GLN A 84 1.95 -20.92 -0.71
CA GLN A 84 2.92 -21.88 -1.23
C GLN A 84 3.13 -22.99 -0.18
N ASP A 85 2.97 -24.23 -0.57
CA ASP A 85 3.10 -25.41 0.29
C ASP A 85 2.30 -25.33 1.60
N GLY A 86 1.10 -24.71 1.55
CA GLY A 86 0.21 -24.51 2.70
C GLY A 86 0.53 -23.31 3.58
N HIS A 87 1.65 -22.62 3.34
CA HIS A 87 2.01 -21.38 4.03
C HIS A 87 1.46 -20.17 3.26
N ARG A 88 0.80 -19.25 3.96
CA ARG A 88 0.28 -18.00 3.40
C ARG A 88 1.20 -16.84 3.77
N PHE A 89 1.70 -16.14 2.76
CA PHE A 89 2.61 -15.02 2.86
C PHE A 89 1.92 -13.72 2.44
N ASP A 90 1.85 -12.74 3.33
CA ASP A 90 1.44 -11.38 2.97
C ASP A 90 2.58 -10.67 2.23
N LEU A 91 2.30 -10.14 1.02
CA LEU A 91 3.32 -9.54 0.16
C LEU A 91 3.59 -8.06 0.45
N GLY A 92 3.04 -7.51 1.52
CA GLY A 92 3.19 -6.09 1.83
C GLY A 92 2.84 -5.71 3.27
N PRO A 93 1.97 -4.69 3.46
CA PRO A 93 1.72 -4.15 4.79
C PRO A 93 1.02 -5.16 5.69
N THR A 94 1.52 -5.30 6.92
CA THR A 94 0.98 -6.23 7.93
C THR A 94 0.61 -5.51 9.23
N ILE A 95 1.07 -4.27 9.40
CA ILE A 95 0.73 -3.41 10.52
C ILE A 95 -0.46 -2.55 10.12
N ILE A 96 -1.66 -2.86 10.65
CA ILE A 96 -2.89 -2.13 10.37
C ILE A 96 -3.14 -1.13 11.48
N THR A 97 -3.22 0.14 11.14
CA THR A 97 -3.51 1.24 12.06
C THR A 97 -4.76 2.00 11.61
N VAL A 98 -5.32 2.80 12.52
CA VAL A 98 -6.46 3.70 12.23
C VAL A 98 -7.67 2.96 11.62
N PRO A 99 -8.31 2.04 12.35
CA PRO A 99 -9.49 1.29 11.88
C PRO A 99 -10.60 2.20 11.33
N GLN A 100 -10.73 3.43 11.85
CA GLN A 100 -11.74 4.42 11.47
C GLN A 100 -11.69 4.80 9.98
N VAL A 101 -10.52 4.70 9.35
CA VAL A 101 -10.40 4.96 7.89
C VAL A 101 -11.11 3.88 7.08
N TYR A 102 -11.02 2.63 7.53
CA TYR A 102 -11.74 1.51 6.92
C TYR A 102 -13.23 1.57 7.24
N GLU A 103 -13.59 1.80 8.49
CA GLU A 103 -14.97 1.98 8.93
C GLU A 103 -15.67 3.10 8.14
N GLY A 104 -15.00 4.24 7.95
CA GLY A 104 -15.51 5.35 7.14
C GLY A 104 -15.66 5.02 5.65
N LEU A 105 -14.81 4.12 5.11
CA LEU A 105 -14.98 3.62 3.74
C LEU A 105 -16.22 2.73 3.61
N TRP A 106 -16.41 1.77 4.53
CA TRP A 106 -17.58 0.88 4.53
C TRP A 106 -18.88 1.65 4.81
N ALA A 107 -18.86 2.56 5.76
CA ALA A 107 -20.01 3.43 6.06
C ALA A 107 -20.45 4.26 4.85
N ALA A 108 -19.51 4.77 4.05
CA ALA A 108 -19.81 5.45 2.78
C ALA A 108 -20.53 4.55 1.75
N CYS A 109 -20.43 3.23 1.90
CA CYS A 109 -21.12 2.24 1.09
C CYS A 109 -22.39 1.67 1.78
N GLY A 110 -22.82 2.24 2.91
CA GLY A 110 -23.96 1.73 3.71
C GLY A 110 -23.68 0.37 4.38
N ARG A 111 -22.43 0.05 4.66
CA ARG A 111 -22.00 -1.24 5.23
C ARG A 111 -21.20 -1.06 6.53
N ASP A 112 -21.02 -2.17 7.22
CA ASP A 112 -20.27 -2.26 8.46
C ASP A 112 -18.97 -3.04 8.22
N PHE A 113 -17.83 -2.41 8.47
CA PHE A 113 -16.51 -3.00 8.27
C PHE A 113 -16.27 -4.24 9.14
N GLN A 114 -16.71 -4.18 10.40
CA GLN A 114 -16.47 -5.26 11.37
C GLN A 114 -17.25 -6.55 11.05
N LYS A 115 -18.29 -6.46 10.19
CA LYS A 115 -19.00 -7.63 9.69
C LYS A 115 -18.31 -8.31 8.50
N ASP A 116 -17.52 -7.55 7.76
CA ASP A 116 -16.87 -8.02 6.54
C ASP A 116 -15.40 -8.46 6.77
N VAL A 117 -14.75 -7.96 7.84
CA VAL A 117 -13.33 -8.22 8.15
C VAL A 117 -13.13 -8.47 9.65
N ASP A 118 -12.53 -9.59 10.02
CA ASP A 118 -12.12 -9.89 11.39
C ASP A 118 -10.77 -9.19 11.70
N LEU A 119 -10.85 -8.03 12.33
CA LEU A 119 -9.69 -7.23 12.70
C LEU A 119 -9.39 -7.40 14.19
N ARG A 120 -8.21 -7.91 14.52
CA ARG A 120 -7.77 -8.20 15.90
C ARG A 120 -6.78 -7.16 16.39
N PRO A 121 -6.98 -6.58 17.61
CA PRO A 121 -5.99 -5.72 18.22
C PRO A 121 -4.76 -6.52 18.65
N MET A 122 -3.58 -5.92 18.50
CA MET A 122 -2.29 -6.50 18.87
C MET A 122 -1.78 -5.92 20.17
N ASP A 123 -1.34 -6.78 21.09
CA ASP A 123 -0.60 -6.40 22.29
C ASP A 123 0.43 -7.49 22.65
N PRO A 124 1.72 -7.19 22.57
CA PRO A 124 2.34 -5.92 22.15
C PRO A 124 2.17 -5.63 20.65
N PHE A 125 2.35 -4.37 20.26
CA PHE A 125 2.36 -3.97 18.85
C PHE A 125 3.50 -4.59 18.08
N TYR A 126 4.71 -4.40 18.60
CA TYR A 126 5.97 -4.93 18.10
C TYR A 126 7.04 -4.87 19.19
N GLU A 127 8.10 -5.63 18.98
CA GLU A 127 9.31 -5.60 19.79
C GLU A 127 10.48 -5.10 18.94
N VAL A 128 11.21 -4.12 19.43
CA VAL A 128 12.46 -3.64 18.84
C VAL A 128 13.63 -4.24 19.60
N ARG A 129 14.56 -4.91 18.90
CA ARG A 129 15.72 -5.60 19.46
C ARG A 129 17.03 -4.97 19.00
N TRP A 130 17.99 -4.93 19.87
CA TRP A 130 19.34 -4.47 19.56
C TRP A 130 20.36 -5.59 19.80
N GLN A 131 21.54 -5.47 19.18
CA GLN A 131 22.58 -6.49 19.24
C GLN A 131 23.17 -6.67 20.65
N ASP A 132 23.01 -5.69 21.57
CA ASP A 132 23.40 -5.81 22.97
C ASP A 132 22.42 -6.63 23.81
N GLY A 133 21.43 -7.26 23.21
CA GLY A 133 20.37 -8.03 23.86
C GLY A 133 19.28 -7.17 24.50
N SER A 134 19.39 -5.84 24.45
CA SER A 134 18.32 -4.98 24.94
C SER A 134 17.14 -4.99 23.99
N LYS A 135 15.94 -4.73 24.53
CA LYS A 135 14.69 -4.69 23.77
C LYS A 135 13.78 -3.58 24.25
N PHE A 136 12.89 -3.16 23.37
CA PHE A 136 11.83 -2.19 23.62
C PHE A 136 10.51 -2.75 23.10
N THR A 137 9.54 -2.89 23.98
CA THR A 137 8.23 -3.48 23.67
C THR A 137 7.20 -2.37 23.55
N ALA A 138 6.69 -2.16 22.34
CA ALA A 138 5.69 -1.14 22.06
C ALA A 138 4.28 -1.65 22.35
N ARG A 139 3.48 -0.84 23.07
CA ARG A 139 2.11 -1.15 23.50
C ARG A 139 1.22 0.08 23.44
N GLN A 140 -0.09 -0.14 23.45
CA GLN A 140 -1.06 0.97 23.49
C GLN A 140 -1.12 1.63 24.88
N ASP A 141 -1.01 0.85 25.95
CA ASP A 141 -1.10 1.36 27.31
C ASP A 141 0.02 2.36 27.64
N THR A 142 -0.37 3.56 28.01
CA THR A 142 0.56 4.67 28.26
C THR A 142 1.45 4.44 29.48
N ASP A 143 0.94 3.83 30.53
CA ASP A 143 1.72 3.61 31.77
C ASP A 143 2.73 2.48 31.57
N ALA A 144 2.33 1.42 30.85
CA ALA A 144 3.25 0.36 30.43
C ALA A 144 4.38 0.92 29.54
N MET A 145 4.05 1.83 28.61
CA MET A 145 5.05 2.48 27.76
C MET A 145 6.00 3.38 28.56
N LEU A 146 5.50 4.10 29.55
CA LEU A 146 6.34 4.93 30.42
C LEU A 146 7.27 4.08 31.30
N ALA A 147 6.79 2.94 31.79
CA ALA A 147 7.60 1.95 32.51
C ALA A 147 8.68 1.36 31.58
N GLU A 148 8.34 1.03 30.33
CA GLU A 148 9.29 0.49 29.35
C GLU A 148 10.38 1.51 28.99
N VAL A 149 10.02 2.78 28.79
CA VAL A 149 11.00 3.86 28.59
C VAL A 149 11.87 4.06 29.83
N ALA A 150 11.29 4.00 31.05
CA ALA A 150 12.03 4.13 32.29
C ALA A 150 13.03 2.97 32.47
N ARG A 151 12.66 1.74 32.09
CA ARG A 151 13.53 0.55 32.13
C ARG A 151 14.75 0.73 31.22
N LEU A 152 14.59 1.29 30.02
CA LEU A 152 15.71 1.56 29.11
C LEU A 152 16.52 2.78 29.49
N SER A 153 15.83 3.89 29.85
CA SER A 153 16.46 5.17 30.15
C SER A 153 15.58 6.02 31.06
N PRO A 154 15.72 5.95 32.40
CA PRO A 154 14.90 6.73 33.34
C PRO A 154 14.93 8.23 33.09
N ARG A 155 16.08 8.75 32.63
CA ARG A 155 16.28 10.18 32.32
C ARG A 155 15.44 10.66 31.14
N ASP A 156 14.99 9.78 30.28
CA ASP A 156 14.27 10.12 29.04
C ASP A 156 12.75 10.08 29.14
N VAL A 157 12.18 9.64 30.27
CA VAL A 157 10.72 9.58 30.51
C VAL A 157 10.03 10.93 30.25
N LYS A 158 10.61 12.03 30.77
CA LYS A 158 10.07 13.39 30.52
C LYS A 158 10.17 13.78 29.03
N GLY A 159 11.25 13.35 28.36
CA GLY A 159 11.48 13.57 26.94
C GLY A 159 10.47 12.81 26.09
N TYR A 160 10.21 11.56 26.43
CA TYR A 160 9.20 10.73 25.76
C TYR A 160 7.78 11.32 25.88
N LYS A 161 7.37 11.77 27.07
CA LYS A 161 6.07 12.48 27.25
C LYS A 161 5.96 13.71 26.34
N ARG A 162 7.06 14.47 26.18
CA ARG A 162 7.08 15.62 25.26
C ARG A 162 7.01 15.19 23.80
N PHE A 163 7.67 14.10 23.44
CA PHE A 163 7.62 13.53 22.10
C PHE A 163 6.17 13.12 21.74
N LEU A 164 5.46 12.42 22.62
CA LEU A 164 4.05 12.04 22.41
C LEU A 164 3.15 13.27 22.23
N LYS A 165 3.38 14.33 23.03
CA LYS A 165 2.62 15.59 22.89
C LYS A 165 2.90 16.29 21.55
N ASP A 166 4.13 16.25 21.06
CA ASP A 166 4.45 16.76 19.73
C ASP A 166 3.80 15.90 18.64
N SER A 167 3.80 14.57 18.80
CA SER A 167 3.16 13.61 17.90
C SER A 167 1.65 13.84 17.79
N GLU A 168 0.95 14.09 18.93
CA GLU A 168 -0.47 14.45 18.97
C GLU A 168 -0.75 15.72 18.15
N ARG A 169 0.07 16.76 18.33
CA ARG A 169 -0.08 18.00 17.57
C ARG A 169 0.14 17.79 16.07
N CYS A 170 1.14 16.98 15.72
CA CYS A 170 1.39 16.60 14.33
C CYS A 170 0.22 15.79 13.74
N TYR A 171 -0.41 14.93 14.53
CA TYR A 171 -1.60 14.18 14.14
C TYR A 171 -2.78 15.12 13.83
N LYS A 172 -3.11 16.06 14.72
CA LYS A 172 -4.21 17.02 14.52
C LYS A 172 -4.03 17.86 13.26
N VAL A 173 -2.82 18.29 12.95
CA VAL A 173 -2.55 19.08 11.74
C VAL A 173 -2.39 18.21 10.51
N GLY A 174 -1.59 17.14 10.58
CA GLY A 174 -1.23 16.32 9.44
C GLY A 174 -2.33 15.35 9.06
N PHE A 175 -2.85 14.58 10.02
CA PHE A 175 -3.84 13.55 9.73
C PHE A 175 -5.26 14.13 9.66
N GLU A 176 -5.80 14.66 10.74
CA GLU A 176 -7.15 15.24 10.74
C GLU A 176 -7.27 16.47 9.84
N GLY A 177 -6.21 17.28 9.80
CA GLY A 177 -6.20 18.54 9.06
C GLY A 177 -6.02 18.41 7.55
N MET A 178 -5.32 17.35 7.05
CA MET A 178 -4.86 17.33 5.66
C MET A 178 -5.12 16.01 4.92
N VAL A 179 -5.07 14.85 5.58
CA VAL A 179 -5.06 13.54 4.90
C VAL A 179 -6.25 13.35 3.97
N ALA A 180 -7.45 13.70 4.41
CA ALA A 180 -8.67 13.57 3.62
C ALA A 180 -9.10 14.87 2.90
N LYS A 181 -8.21 15.86 2.77
CA LYS A 181 -8.50 17.13 2.07
C LYS A 181 -7.82 17.17 0.70
N PRO A 182 -8.51 17.66 -0.35
CA PRO A 182 -7.86 17.90 -1.65
C PRO A 182 -6.75 18.94 -1.54
N MET A 183 -5.52 18.58 -1.93
CA MET A 183 -4.35 19.47 -1.87
C MET A 183 -3.87 19.89 -3.28
N HIS A 184 -4.78 19.89 -4.27
CA HIS A 184 -4.47 20.24 -5.66
C HIS A 184 -4.29 21.75 -5.90
N ARG A 185 -4.71 22.60 -4.97
CA ARG A 185 -4.53 24.06 -5.04
C ARG A 185 -3.39 24.48 -4.12
N LEU A 186 -2.43 25.24 -4.65
CA LEU A 186 -1.26 25.74 -3.88
C LEU A 186 -1.70 26.47 -2.59
N TRP A 187 -2.78 27.23 -2.67
CA TRP A 187 -3.34 27.96 -1.54
C TRP A 187 -3.66 27.07 -0.32
N GLU A 188 -4.14 25.84 -0.55
CA GLU A 188 -4.43 24.91 0.55
C GLU A 188 -3.14 24.49 1.29
N THR A 189 -2.03 24.38 0.58
CA THR A 189 -0.72 24.16 1.19
C THR A 189 -0.22 25.41 1.94
N ILE A 190 -0.41 26.59 1.37
CA ILE A 190 0.01 27.86 2.01
C ILE A 190 -0.71 28.07 3.34
N LYS A 191 -2.00 27.75 3.44
CA LYS A 191 -2.79 27.88 4.68
C LYS A 191 -2.24 27.09 5.86
N VAL A 192 -1.58 25.96 5.62
CA VAL A 192 -1.03 25.10 6.68
C VAL A 192 0.41 25.45 7.06
N LEU A 193 1.11 26.32 6.29
CA LEU A 193 2.50 26.68 6.56
C LEU A 193 2.73 27.28 7.95
N PRO A 194 1.87 28.17 8.50
CA PRO A 194 2.07 28.68 9.86
C PRO A 194 2.04 27.57 10.92
N GLN A 195 1.13 26.59 10.78
CA GLN A 195 1.05 25.44 11.66
C GLN A 195 2.29 24.55 11.53
N PHE A 196 2.79 24.33 10.31
CA PHE A 196 4.03 23.59 10.05
C PHE A 196 5.25 24.26 10.69
N ALA A 197 5.32 25.59 10.62
CA ALA A 197 6.39 26.36 11.27
C ALA A 197 6.34 26.21 12.80
N MET A 198 5.16 26.32 13.40
CA MET A 198 4.98 26.11 14.85
C MET A 198 5.36 24.70 15.29
N LEU A 199 5.08 23.69 14.46
CA LEU A 199 5.41 22.28 14.71
C LEU A 199 6.84 21.93 14.34
N ARG A 200 7.61 22.89 13.84
CA ARG A 200 8.99 22.68 13.38
C ARG A 200 9.09 21.54 12.35
N ALA A 201 8.16 21.54 11.39
CA ALA A 201 8.12 20.58 10.29
C ALA A 201 9.37 20.62 9.39
N ASP A 202 10.23 21.64 9.54
CA ASP A 202 11.57 21.77 8.96
C ASP A 202 12.55 20.71 9.49
N ARG A 203 12.32 20.19 10.71
CA ARG A 203 13.16 19.12 11.29
C ARG A 203 12.81 17.77 10.71
N SER A 204 13.81 16.89 10.66
CA SER A 204 13.54 15.47 10.43
C SER A 204 12.96 14.80 11.69
N ILE A 205 12.29 13.64 11.52
CA ILE A 205 11.80 12.88 12.67
C ILE A 205 12.94 12.42 13.58
N LEU A 206 14.08 12.01 13.02
CA LEU A 206 15.27 11.69 13.81
C LEU A 206 15.78 12.92 14.56
N GLY A 207 15.73 14.11 13.94
CA GLY A 207 16.06 15.39 14.58
C GLY A 207 15.11 15.71 15.75
N LEU A 208 13.82 15.41 15.61
CA LEU A 208 12.85 15.53 16.71
C LEU A 208 13.19 14.55 17.85
N ALA A 209 13.41 13.27 17.53
CA ALA A 209 13.77 12.26 18.52
C ALA A 209 15.04 12.65 19.29
N LYS A 210 16.11 13.10 18.59
CA LYS A 210 17.35 13.62 19.20
C LYS A 210 17.11 14.81 20.13
N ALA A 211 16.15 15.68 19.82
CA ALA A 211 15.80 16.83 20.66
C ALA A 211 14.96 16.45 21.90
N ARG A 212 14.36 15.27 21.94
CA ARG A 212 13.49 14.82 23.04
C ARG A 212 14.15 13.81 23.94
N VAL A 213 14.91 12.85 23.41
CA VAL A 213 15.51 11.75 24.17
C VAL A 213 17.02 11.66 23.93
N LYS A 214 17.74 11.18 24.95
CA LYS A 214 19.21 11.08 24.94
C LYS A 214 19.71 9.68 24.62
N ASP A 215 18.96 8.64 24.98
CA ASP A 215 19.33 7.26 24.71
C ASP A 215 19.25 6.98 23.21
N ALA A 216 20.30 6.40 22.64
CA ALA A 216 20.38 6.13 21.20
C ALA A 216 19.33 5.11 20.73
N ARG A 217 19.01 4.12 21.57
CA ARG A 217 17.99 3.10 21.28
C ARG A 217 16.61 3.73 21.19
N LEU A 218 16.26 4.60 22.13
CA LEU A 218 14.99 5.33 22.10
C LEU A 218 14.92 6.27 20.90
N ARG A 219 16.02 6.92 20.47
CA ARG A 219 16.03 7.72 19.24
C ARG A 219 15.66 6.88 18.02
N MET A 220 16.22 5.67 17.91
CA MET A 220 15.88 4.74 16.84
C MET A 220 14.40 4.32 16.92
N ALA A 221 13.96 3.82 18.08
CA ALA A 221 12.59 3.36 18.30
C ALA A 221 11.53 4.45 18.05
N LEU A 222 11.86 5.73 18.22
CA LEU A 222 10.96 6.86 17.99
C LEU A 222 11.07 7.45 16.58
N SER A 223 12.00 7.00 15.75
CA SER A 223 12.25 7.60 14.42
C SER A 223 12.16 6.63 13.25
N PHE A 224 12.03 5.33 13.45
CA PHE A 224 12.03 4.36 12.35
C PHE A 224 10.72 4.32 11.55
N HIS A 225 9.59 4.79 12.08
CA HIS A 225 8.26 4.72 11.46
C HIS A 225 8.19 5.17 10.00
N PRO A 226 8.91 6.23 9.56
CA PRO A 226 8.93 6.59 8.14
C PRO A 226 9.40 5.48 7.20
N LEU A 227 10.19 4.52 7.66
CA LEU A 227 10.60 3.38 6.84
C LEU A 227 9.40 2.55 6.38
N PHE A 228 8.32 2.50 7.17
CA PHE A 228 7.07 1.82 6.78
C PHE A 228 6.27 2.52 5.67
N ILE A 229 6.67 3.74 5.30
CA ILE A 229 6.07 4.53 4.22
C ILE A 229 7.11 5.01 3.19
N GLY A 230 8.29 4.41 3.23
CA GLY A 230 9.36 4.65 2.25
C GLY A 230 10.16 5.93 2.44
N GLY A 231 10.18 6.48 3.66
CA GLY A 231 10.87 7.73 3.97
C GLY A 231 12.15 7.53 4.76
N ASP A 232 13.19 8.30 4.45
CA ASP A 232 14.42 8.37 5.21
C ASP A 232 14.21 9.15 6.52
N PRO A 233 14.36 8.53 7.70
CA PRO A 233 14.21 9.20 9.00
C PRO A 233 15.10 10.43 9.21
N MET A 234 16.20 10.53 8.48
CA MET A 234 17.10 11.69 8.53
C MET A 234 16.60 12.90 7.73
N HIS A 235 15.69 12.69 6.77
CA HIS A 235 15.26 13.73 5.83
C HIS A 235 13.74 13.92 5.76
N VAL A 236 12.95 12.94 6.23
CA VAL A 236 11.50 13.06 6.30
C VAL A 236 11.10 13.96 7.47
N THR A 237 10.14 14.83 7.24
CA THR A 237 9.67 15.82 8.22
C THR A 237 9.23 15.19 9.54
N SER A 238 9.46 15.90 10.65
CA SER A 238 8.99 15.52 11.99
C SER A 238 7.46 15.36 12.10
N MET A 239 6.70 15.84 11.12
CA MET A 239 5.25 15.61 11.04
C MET A 239 4.90 14.12 11.09
N TYR A 240 5.76 13.24 10.57
CA TYR A 240 5.55 11.79 10.61
C TYR A 240 5.71 11.16 12.00
N SER A 241 6.09 11.95 13.02
CA SER A 241 5.93 11.52 14.42
C SER A 241 4.47 11.25 14.79
N LEU A 242 3.51 11.77 14.00
CA LEU A 242 2.09 11.48 14.13
C LEU A 242 1.78 9.97 14.20
N VAL A 243 2.61 9.12 13.58
CA VAL A 243 2.42 7.65 13.60
C VAL A 243 2.50 7.10 15.02
N ALA A 244 3.41 7.59 15.86
CA ALA A 244 3.50 7.19 17.27
C ALA A 244 2.24 7.57 18.07
N TYR A 245 1.55 8.66 17.69
CA TYR A 245 0.26 9.01 18.29
C TYR A 245 -0.86 8.13 17.73
N LEU A 246 -0.85 7.82 16.42
CA LEU A 246 -1.83 6.90 15.81
C LEU A 246 -1.81 5.52 16.48
N GLU A 247 -0.61 4.97 16.70
CA GLU A 247 -0.45 3.69 17.40
C GLU A 247 -0.99 3.75 18.84
N LYS A 248 -0.63 4.81 19.57
CA LYS A 248 -1.12 5.01 20.94
C LYS A 248 -2.64 5.15 21.02
N GLU A 249 -3.25 5.94 20.13
CA GLU A 249 -4.67 6.28 20.19
C GLU A 249 -5.55 5.15 19.66
N PHE A 250 -5.17 4.60 18.52
CA PHE A 250 -6.01 3.65 17.77
C PHE A 250 -5.50 2.22 17.83
N GLY A 251 -4.31 1.98 18.37
CA GLY A 251 -3.69 0.66 18.41
C GLY A 251 -3.14 0.20 17.06
N VAL A 252 -2.54 -0.97 17.11
CA VAL A 252 -2.09 -1.75 15.95
C VAL A 252 -2.96 -3.00 15.87
N HIS A 253 -3.34 -3.39 14.66
CA HIS A 253 -4.25 -4.50 14.41
C HIS A 253 -3.68 -5.42 13.34
N TYR A 254 -4.20 -6.64 13.33
CA TYR A 254 -3.98 -7.65 12.31
C TYR A 254 -5.35 -8.13 11.76
N ALA A 255 -5.46 -8.24 10.44
CA ALA A 255 -6.63 -8.84 9.81
C ALA A 255 -6.45 -10.35 9.76
N MET A 256 -7.36 -11.13 10.36
CA MET A 256 -7.31 -12.58 10.32
C MET A 256 -7.35 -13.09 8.88
N GLY A 257 -6.46 -14.01 8.55
CA GLY A 257 -6.21 -14.45 7.18
C GLY A 257 -5.28 -13.54 6.37
N GLY A 258 -4.71 -12.48 6.98
CA GLY A 258 -3.78 -11.54 6.33
C GLY A 258 -4.47 -10.34 5.67
N VAL A 259 -3.66 -9.40 5.19
CA VAL A 259 -4.16 -8.14 4.59
C VAL A 259 -4.99 -8.36 3.31
N GLN A 260 -4.80 -9.47 2.62
CA GLN A 260 -5.58 -9.87 1.45
C GLN A 260 -7.08 -9.96 1.76
N GLU A 261 -7.48 -10.31 2.99
CA GLU A 261 -8.90 -10.42 3.35
C GLU A 261 -9.60 -9.06 3.31
N ILE A 262 -8.88 -7.97 3.57
CA ILE A 262 -9.41 -6.62 3.37
C ILE A 262 -9.69 -6.36 1.88
N ALA A 263 -8.76 -6.74 0.99
CA ALA A 263 -8.94 -6.59 -0.45
C ALA A 263 -10.09 -7.46 -0.99
N ASN A 264 -10.22 -8.68 -0.46
CA ASN A 264 -11.33 -9.59 -0.79
C ASN A 264 -12.68 -8.99 -0.34
N ALA A 265 -12.75 -8.43 0.86
CA ALA A 265 -13.95 -7.77 1.37
C ALA A 265 -14.33 -6.55 0.53
N MET A 266 -13.35 -5.70 0.16
CA MET A 266 -13.57 -4.57 -0.76
C MET A 266 -14.13 -5.04 -2.11
N THR A 267 -13.59 -6.13 -2.66
CA THR A 267 -14.06 -6.72 -3.92
C THR A 267 -15.53 -7.16 -3.82
N ARG A 268 -15.91 -7.82 -2.72
CA ARG A 268 -17.31 -8.21 -2.47
C ARG A 268 -18.24 -6.99 -2.40
N VAL A 269 -17.79 -5.89 -1.77
CA VAL A 269 -18.58 -4.65 -1.71
C VAL A 269 -18.78 -4.06 -3.11
N ILE A 270 -17.71 -3.96 -3.93
CA ILE A 270 -17.79 -3.46 -5.31
C ILE A 270 -18.79 -4.30 -6.13
N GLN A 271 -18.72 -5.63 -6.03
CA GLN A 271 -19.64 -6.54 -6.72
C GLN A 271 -21.08 -6.35 -6.26
N SER A 272 -21.32 -6.14 -4.95
CA SER A 272 -22.66 -5.88 -4.41
C SER A 272 -23.26 -4.55 -4.88
N GLN A 273 -22.42 -3.60 -5.34
CA GLN A 273 -22.82 -2.34 -5.95
C GLN A 273 -23.04 -2.46 -7.48
N GLY A 274 -22.95 -3.67 -8.06
CA GLY A 274 -23.04 -3.91 -9.50
C GLY A 274 -21.75 -3.62 -10.27
N GLY A 275 -20.64 -3.35 -9.59
CA GLY A 275 -19.31 -3.18 -10.19
C GLY A 275 -18.62 -4.50 -10.49
N GLN A 276 -17.53 -4.44 -11.26
CA GLN A 276 -16.73 -5.59 -11.66
C GLN A 276 -15.26 -5.39 -11.28
N VAL A 277 -14.59 -6.47 -10.84
CA VAL A 277 -13.13 -6.52 -10.66
C VAL A 277 -12.58 -7.60 -11.58
N ARG A 278 -11.87 -7.17 -12.63
CA ARG A 278 -11.30 -8.03 -13.67
C ARG A 278 -9.81 -8.15 -13.46
N GLN A 279 -9.38 -9.33 -13.09
CA GLN A 279 -7.99 -9.71 -12.85
C GLN A 279 -7.36 -10.31 -14.11
N GLY A 280 -6.02 -10.32 -14.21
CA GLY A 280 -5.30 -10.78 -15.39
C GLY A 280 -5.48 -9.85 -16.60
N VAL A 281 -5.95 -8.60 -16.38
CA VAL A 281 -6.24 -7.62 -17.46
C VAL A 281 -5.32 -6.43 -17.32
N GLU A 282 -4.32 -6.34 -18.20
CA GLU A 282 -3.35 -5.26 -18.19
C GLU A 282 -3.78 -4.09 -19.09
N VAL A 283 -3.80 -2.89 -18.51
CA VAL A 283 -4.02 -1.64 -19.23
C VAL A 283 -2.70 -1.16 -19.81
N ASP A 284 -2.66 -0.95 -21.12
CA ASP A 284 -1.51 -0.44 -21.86
C ASP A 284 -1.50 1.10 -21.97
N GLU A 285 -2.68 1.72 -22.10
CA GLU A 285 -2.79 3.17 -22.29
C GLU A 285 -4.11 3.72 -21.76
N ILE A 286 -4.07 4.93 -21.20
CA ILE A 286 -5.25 5.75 -20.92
C ILE A 286 -5.50 6.64 -22.16
N LEU A 287 -6.65 6.44 -22.78
CA LEU A 287 -7.03 7.15 -24.01
C LEU A 287 -7.47 8.58 -23.70
N ILE A 288 -6.76 9.55 -24.28
CA ILE A 288 -7.06 10.97 -24.13
C ILE A 288 -7.45 11.55 -25.50
N ASP A 289 -8.64 12.14 -25.57
CA ASP A 289 -9.10 12.88 -26.73
C ASP A 289 -9.42 14.32 -26.35
N ASN A 290 -8.85 15.30 -27.06
CA ASN A 290 -9.03 16.73 -26.80
C ASN A 290 -8.82 17.12 -25.31
N GLY A 291 -7.82 16.48 -24.65
CA GLY A 291 -7.50 16.74 -23.23
C GLY A 291 -8.49 16.14 -22.24
N VAL A 292 -9.34 15.20 -22.65
CA VAL A 292 -10.33 14.49 -21.81
C VAL A 292 -10.07 12.99 -21.89
N ALA A 293 -10.04 12.32 -20.74
CA ALA A 293 -9.97 10.86 -20.67
C ALA A 293 -11.27 10.25 -21.22
N LYS A 294 -11.12 9.25 -22.10
CA LYS A 294 -12.22 8.59 -22.83
C LYS A 294 -12.31 7.09 -22.53
N GLY A 295 -11.42 6.55 -21.75
CA GLY A 295 -11.32 5.13 -21.43
C GLY A 295 -9.89 4.65 -21.44
N VAL A 296 -9.71 3.35 -21.63
CA VAL A 296 -8.41 2.69 -21.65
C VAL A 296 -8.26 1.76 -22.84
N ARG A 297 -7.01 1.51 -23.26
CA ARG A 297 -6.64 0.44 -24.17
C ARG A 297 -5.91 -0.64 -23.38
N LEU A 298 -6.25 -1.89 -23.63
CA LEU A 298 -5.62 -3.07 -23.05
C LEU A 298 -4.41 -3.52 -23.88
N THR A 299 -3.58 -4.38 -23.33
CA THR A 299 -2.41 -4.94 -24.03
C THR A 299 -2.78 -5.81 -25.24
N ASN A 300 -3.98 -6.38 -25.27
CA ASN A 300 -4.54 -7.11 -26.44
C ASN A 300 -5.16 -6.18 -27.50
N SER A 301 -4.98 -4.87 -27.38
CA SER A 301 -5.53 -3.82 -28.24
C SER A 301 -7.03 -3.52 -28.09
N ASP A 302 -7.77 -4.24 -27.26
CA ASP A 302 -9.16 -3.91 -26.94
C ASP A 302 -9.26 -2.55 -26.26
N THR A 303 -10.34 -1.82 -26.52
CA THR A 303 -10.61 -0.55 -25.85
C THR A 303 -11.87 -0.63 -25.00
N ILE A 304 -11.80 -0.06 -23.80
CA ILE A 304 -12.94 0.05 -22.89
C ILE A 304 -13.22 1.53 -22.68
N PRO A 305 -14.35 2.04 -23.19
CA PRO A 305 -14.72 3.45 -23.03
C PRO A 305 -15.17 3.73 -21.59
N ALA A 306 -14.91 4.94 -21.11
CA ALA A 306 -15.40 5.45 -19.83
C ALA A 306 -15.37 6.97 -19.80
N GLN A 307 -16.25 7.56 -19.02
CA GLN A 307 -16.26 9.00 -18.78
C GLN A 307 -15.31 9.43 -17.66
N LEU A 308 -14.98 8.50 -16.78
CA LEU A 308 -14.10 8.71 -15.64
C LEU A 308 -13.07 7.58 -15.58
N VAL A 309 -11.79 7.96 -15.54
CA VAL A 309 -10.68 7.01 -15.36
C VAL A 309 -9.94 7.35 -14.07
N VAL A 310 -9.76 6.37 -13.21
CA VAL A 310 -8.93 6.48 -12.00
C VAL A 310 -7.72 5.58 -12.14
N SER A 311 -6.52 6.14 -12.04
CA SER A 311 -5.31 5.34 -11.98
C SER A 311 -4.87 5.12 -10.53
N ASN A 312 -4.79 3.85 -10.13
CA ASN A 312 -4.12 3.40 -8.90
C ASN A 312 -2.76 2.75 -9.21
N ALA A 313 -2.36 2.71 -10.46
CA ALA A 313 -0.98 2.41 -10.81
C ALA A 313 -0.04 3.47 -10.22
N ASP A 314 1.24 3.12 -10.01
CA ASP A 314 2.19 4.12 -9.52
C ASP A 314 2.12 5.41 -10.38
N ALA A 315 2.17 6.58 -9.72
CA ALA A 315 2.05 7.85 -10.42
C ALA A 315 3.15 8.03 -11.49
N GLY A 316 4.37 7.54 -11.23
CA GLY A 316 5.43 7.52 -12.22
C GLY A 316 5.08 6.66 -13.43
N HIS A 317 4.57 5.44 -13.20
CA HIS A 317 4.10 4.55 -14.27
C HIS A 317 2.91 5.16 -15.03
N THR A 318 1.95 5.73 -14.31
CA THR A 318 0.79 6.40 -14.93
C THR A 318 1.25 7.46 -15.91
N TYR A 319 2.12 8.37 -15.48
CA TYR A 319 2.55 9.47 -16.34
C TYR A 319 3.53 9.04 -17.43
N GLN A 320 4.49 8.14 -17.15
CA GLN A 320 5.51 7.76 -18.12
C GLN A 320 5.03 6.72 -19.15
N ARG A 321 4.14 5.82 -18.74
CA ARG A 321 3.72 4.68 -19.58
C ARG A 321 2.27 4.78 -20.02
N LEU A 322 1.33 4.92 -19.09
CA LEU A 322 -0.09 4.95 -19.45
C LEU A 322 -0.49 6.23 -20.20
N LEU A 323 0.26 7.33 -20.04
CA LEU A 323 0.08 8.59 -20.77
C LEU A 323 1.22 8.89 -21.77
N ARG A 324 1.94 7.86 -22.25
CA ARG A 324 3.10 8.06 -23.13
C ARG A 324 2.79 8.81 -24.44
N ASN A 325 1.60 8.63 -24.97
CA ASN A 325 1.14 9.26 -26.22
C ASN A 325 0.45 10.62 -26.00
N HIS A 326 0.33 11.08 -24.74
CA HIS A 326 -0.27 12.37 -24.41
C HIS A 326 0.82 13.37 -23.95
N PRO A 327 0.87 14.60 -24.53
CA PRO A 327 1.83 15.61 -24.12
C PRO A 327 1.56 16.05 -22.67
N ARG A 328 2.56 15.87 -21.82
CA ARG A 328 2.49 16.19 -20.38
C ARG A 328 3.15 17.53 -20.10
N LYS A 329 2.46 18.41 -19.36
CA LYS A 329 2.92 19.77 -19.04
C LYS A 329 3.58 19.83 -17.66
N ARG A 330 3.02 19.17 -16.66
CA ARG A 330 3.49 19.22 -15.27
C ARG A 330 4.34 18.01 -14.89
N TRP A 331 3.93 16.80 -15.22
CA TRP A 331 4.61 15.55 -14.85
C TRP A 331 5.41 14.99 -16.03
N THR A 332 6.34 15.82 -16.53
CA THR A 332 7.26 15.43 -17.60
C THR A 332 8.27 14.39 -17.12
N ASP A 333 8.90 13.64 -18.06
CA ASP A 333 9.93 12.66 -17.71
C ASP A 333 11.11 13.29 -16.96
N LYS A 334 11.52 14.50 -17.35
CA LYS A 334 12.56 15.25 -16.65
C LYS A 334 12.19 15.52 -15.18
N LYS A 335 10.94 15.89 -14.91
CA LYS A 335 10.46 16.14 -13.55
C LYS A 335 10.36 14.83 -12.75
N LEU A 336 9.85 13.75 -13.33
CA LEU A 336 9.78 12.46 -12.67
C LEU A 336 11.17 11.90 -12.37
N LYS A 337 12.12 12.03 -13.31
CA LYS A 337 13.53 11.66 -13.09
C LYS A 337 14.18 12.46 -11.95
N SER A 338 13.76 13.70 -11.75
CA SER A 338 14.28 14.55 -10.66
C SER A 338 13.67 14.24 -9.28
N ARG A 339 12.66 13.38 -9.20
CA ARG A 339 12.07 13.01 -7.91
C ARG A 339 12.95 12.02 -7.15
N ARG A 340 12.91 12.13 -5.82
CA ARG A 340 13.47 11.11 -4.96
C ARG A 340 12.43 10.03 -4.74
N TRP A 341 12.83 8.81 -5.01
CA TRP A 341 12.02 7.63 -4.82
C TRP A 341 12.30 7.02 -3.46
N SER A 342 11.35 6.28 -2.91
CA SER A 342 11.56 5.52 -1.69
C SER A 342 12.60 4.42 -1.91
N MET A 343 13.14 3.89 -0.82
CA MET A 343 14.01 2.73 -0.90
C MET A 343 13.30 1.55 -1.59
N GLY A 344 14.09 0.63 -2.11
CA GLY A 344 13.68 -0.70 -2.50
C GLY A 344 13.55 -1.61 -1.28
N LEU A 345 13.00 -2.79 -1.49
CA LEU A 345 12.82 -3.79 -0.45
C LEU A 345 13.39 -5.13 -0.92
N PHE A 346 14.16 -5.78 -0.06
CA PHE A 346 14.43 -7.19 -0.14
C PHE A 346 13.52 -7.89 0.87
N VAL A 347 12.71 -8.84 0.41
CA VAL A 347 11.77 -9.54 1.29
C VAL A 347 11.94 -11.04 1.10
N TRP A 348 12.30 -11.73 2.17
CA TRP A 348 12.44 -13.17 2.22
C TRP A 348 11.27 -13.78 2.98
N TYR A 349 10.51 -14.61 2.32
CA TYR A 349 9.37 -15.36 2.83
C TYR A 349 9.78 -16.80 3.03
N PHE A 350 9.45 -17.40 4.16
CA PHE A 350 9.70 -18.81 4.40
C PHE A 350 8.70 -19.42 5.39
N GLY A 351 8.39 -20.69 5.15
CA GLY A 351 7.69 -21.56 6.09
C GLY A 351 8.67 -22.47 6.81
N THR A 352 8.42 -22.78 8.08
CA THR A 352 9.25 -23.68 8.90
C THR A 352 8.41 -24.79 9.49
N LYS A 353 8.93 -26.02 9.47
CA LYS A 353 8.22 -27.22 9.86
C LYS A 353 8.37 -27.52 11.36
N GLY A 354 7.25 -27.77 12.05
CA GLY A 354 7.24 -28.20 13.46
C GLY A 354 7.66 -27.11 14.45
N THR A 355 7.53 -25.83 14.10
CA THR A 355 8.13 -24.72 14.85
C THR A 355 7.13 -23.83 15.58
N ALA A 356 5.82 -24.10 15.52
CA ALA A 356 4.79 -23.25 16.13
C ALA A 356 5.04 -22.91 17.62
N MET A 357 5.68 -23.83 18.36
CA MET A 357 6.02 -23.63 19.78
C MET A 357 7.48 -23.26 20.00
N MET A 358 8.29 -23.18 18.94
CA MET A 358 9.67 -22.70 19.04
C MET A 358 9.70 -21.17 19.16
N TRP A 359 10.80 -20.64 19.65
CA TRP A 359 11.04 -19.19 19.82
C TRP A 359 9.88 -18.46 20.55
N PRO A 360 9.56 -18.87 21.80
CA PRO A 360 8.41 -18.32 22.54
C PRO A 360 8.48 -16.81 22.73
N ASP A 361 9.70 -16.27 22.80
CA ASP A 361 9.96 -14.83 22.98
C ASP A 361 9.84 -14.02 21.69
N VAL A 362 9.66 -14.67 20.53
CA VAL A 362 9.47 -13.97 19.26
C VAL A 362 7.99 -13.76 19.01
N GLY A 363 7.56 -12.51 19.08
CA GLY A 363 6.18 -12.09 18.86
C GLY A 363 5.78 -12.04 17.38
N HIS A 364 4.58 -11.52 17.12
CA HIS A 364 4.04 -11.35 15.77
C HIS A 364 4.89 -10.39 14.93
N HIS A 365 5.34 -9.29 15.53
CA HIS A 365 6.19 -8.29 14.88
C HIS A 365 7.48 -8.09 15.66
N THR A 366 8.62 -8.32 15.04
CA THR A 366 9.93 -8.08 15.63
C THR A 366 10.77 -7.21 14.68
N ILE A 367 11.40 -6.18 15.22
CA ILE A 367 12.27 -5.27 14.48
C ILE A 367 13.67 -5.40 15.05
N THR A 368 14.66 -5.77 14.25
CA THR A 368 16.07 -5.76 14.65
C THR A 368 16.75 -4.53 14.07
N ASN A 369 17.62 -3.90 14.82
CA ASN A 369 18.27 -2.67 14.40
C ASN A 369 19.77 -2.83 14.21
N ALA A 370 20.26 -2.28 13.10
CA ALA A 370 21.68 -2.16 12.82
C ALA A 370 22.40 -1.30 13.86
N PRO A 371 23.63 -1.65 14.25
CA PRO A 371 24.45 -0.85 15.17
C PRO A 371 24.71 0.57 14.63
N ARG A 372 24.96 0.68 13.32
CA ARG A 372 25.20 1.95 12.60
C ARG A 372 23.93 2.51 11.98
N TYR A 373 22.83 2.66 12.72
CA TYR A 373 21.52 3.05 12.18
C TYR A 373 21.58 4.22 11.18
N GLU A 374 22.21 5.35 11.56
CA GLU A 374 22.35 6.49 10.62
C GLU A 374 23.29 6.17 9.44
N GLY A 375 24.27 5.29 9.64
CA GLY A 375 25.17 4.81 8.57
C GLY A 375 24.41 3.96 7.55
N LEU A 376 23.59 3.02 8.02
CA LEU A 376 22.72 2.20 7.19
C LEU A 376 21.78 3.06 6.34
N LEU A 377 21.12 4.06 6.96
CA LEU A 377 20.24 4.97 6.24
C LEU A 377 20.98 5.75 5.13
N ARG A 378 22.20 6.21 5.40
CA ARG A 378 23.03 6.87 4.36
C ARG A 378 23.41 5.91 3.24
N ASP A 379 23.76 4.67 3.57
CA ASP A 379 24.13 3.66 2.57
C ASP A 379 22.95 3.39 1.63
N ILE A 380 21.74 3.22 2.15
CA ILE A 380 20.53 2.93 1.38
C ILE A 380 20.04 4.16 0.59
N PHE A 381 19.80 5.30 1.26
CA PHE A 381 19.07 6.43 0.67
C PHE A 381 19.95 7.45 -0.05
N ILE A 382 21.26 7.47 0.24
CA ILE A 382 22.18 8.48 -0.30
C ILE A 382 23.21 7.85 -1.22
N LYS A 383 23.86 6.75 -0.79
CA LYS A 383 24.95 6.14 -1.56
C LYS A 383 24.47 5.06 -2.54
N GLY A 384 23.26 4.54 -2.39
CA GLY A 384 22.74 3.47 -3.22
C GLY A 384 23.48 2.14 -3.04
N LYS A 385 23.99 1.84 -1.84
CA LYS A 385 24.81 0.65 -1.57
C LYS A 385 24.15 -0.28 -0.56
N LEU A 386 24.31 -1.57 -0.77
CA LEU A 386 24.01 -2.56 0.27
C LEU A 386 24.96 -2.38 1.45
N SER A 387 24.41 -2.41 2.66
CA SER A 387 25.19 -2.31 3.88
C SER A 387 25.54 -3.69 4.41
N ASP A 388 26.67 -3.80 5.10
CA ASP A 388 27.04 -5.04 5.80
C ASP A 388 26.29 -5.24 7.11
N ASP A 389 25.83 -4.15 7.72
CA ASP A 389 24.91 -4.17 8.85
C ASP A 389 23.48 -3.85 8.35
N MET A 390 22.48 -4.47 8.94
CA MET A 390 21.11 -4.34 8.48
C MET A 390 20.12 -4.20 9.63
N SER A 391 19.01 -3.55 9.34
CA SER A 391 17.82 -3.57 10.18
C SER A 391 16.78 -4.43 9.48
N LEU A 392 16.17 -5.34 10.21
CA LEU A 392 15.19 -6.28 9.67
C LEU A 392 13.84 -6.07 10.36
N TYR A 393 12.78 -6.25 9.60
CA TYR A 393 11.46 -6.44 10.13
C TYR A 393 11.07 -7.90 9.92
N ILE A 394 10.76 -8.61 11.01
CA ILE A 394 10.36 -10.03 11.03
C ILE A 394 8.88 -10.08 11.39
N HIS A 395 8.09 -10.64 10.51
CA HIS A 395 6.67 -10.88 10.68
C HIS A 395 6.41 -12.38 10.86
N ARG A 396 5.73 -12.75 11.95
CA ARG A 396 5.37 -14.12 12.32
C ARG A 396 3.85 -14.21 12.54
N PRO A 397 3.05 -14.23 11.46
CA PRO A 397 1.58 -14.16 11.58
C PRO A 397 0.97 -15.39 12.26
N ALA A 398 1.56 -16.58 12.10
CA ALA A 398 1.07 -17.82 12.72
C ALA A 398 0.99 -17.74 14.26
N LYS A 399 1.74 -16.81 14.89
CA LYS A 399 1.65 -16.55 16.33
C LYS A 399 0.27 -16.03 16.76
N THR A 400 -0.44 -15.34 15.87
CA THR A 400 -1.76 -14.76 16.12
C THR A 400 -2.84 -15.54 15.36
N ASP A 401 -2.52 -15.97 14.14
CA ASP A 401 -3.42 -16.64 13.22
C ASP A 401 -2.82 -17.98 12.74
N PRO A 402 -3.08 -19.08 13.43
CA PRO A 402 -2.56 -20.39 13.03
C PRO A 402 -3.04 -20.86 11.65
N SER A 403 -4.07 -20.24 11.07
CA SER A 403 -4.61 -20.65 9.76
C SER A 403 -3.70 -20.30 8.58
N VAL A 404 -2.68 -19.47 8.79
CA VAL A 404 -1.73 -19.05 7.74
C VAL A 404 -0.54 -20.01 7.55
N ALA A 405 -0.50 -21.10 8.34
CA ALA A 405 0.51 -22.15 8.24
C ALA A 405 -0.13 -23.53 8.38
N PRO A 406 0.52 -24.61 7.89
CA PRO A 406 0.13 -25.98 8.24
C PRO A 406 0.16 -26.22 9.76
N ALA A 407 -0.65 -27.15 10.26
CA ALA A 407 -0.74 -27.42 11.69
C ALA A 407 0.62 -27.80 12.28
N GLY A 408 1.06 -27.05 13.31
CA GLY A 408 2.35 -27.23 13.97
C GLY A 408 3.52 -26.49 13.31
N ASP A 409 3.33 -25.88 12.17
CA ASP A 409 4.33 -25.12 11.42
C ASP A 409 4.23 -23.61 11.71
N ASP A 410 5.18 -22.85 11.18
CA ASP A 410 5.22 -21.39 11.27
C ASP A 410 5.43 -20.75 9.90
N THR A 411 4.97 -19.53 9.75
CA THR A 411 5.12 -18.71 8.55
C THR A 411 5.83 -17.40 8.92
N PHE A 412 6.81 -17.03 8.12
CA PHE A 412 7.57 -15.80 8.33
C PHE A 412 7.69 -14.99 7.05
N TYR A 413 7.79 -13.67 7.17
CA TYR A 413 8.53 -12.89 6.21
C TYR A 413 9.54 -11.98 6.92
N VAL A 414 10.67 -11.77 6.27
CA VAL A 414 11.76 -10.92 6.74
C VAL A 414 12.01 -9.85 5.69
N LEU A 415 11.81 -8.60 6.08
CA LEU A 415 12.00 -7.45 5.21
C LEU A 415 13.27 -6.70 5.61
N SER A 416 14.14 -6.45 4.63
CA SER A 416 15.28 -5.54 4.70
C SER A 416 15.10 -4.37 3.75
N PRO A 417 15.18 -3.11 4.23
CA PRO A 417 15.25 -1.96 3.34
C PRO A 417 16.59 -1.97 2.59
N VAL A 418 16.53 -1.75 1.27
CA VAL A 418 17.69 -1.76 0.38
C VAL A 418 17.62 -0.59 -0.59
N PRO A 419 18.72 -0.22 -1.30
CA PRO A 419 18.67 0.79 -2.34
C PRO A 419 17.66 0.43 -3.44
N HIS A 420 17.01 1.45 -4.02
CA HIS A 420 16.21 1.27 -5.23
C HIS A 420 17.10 1.21 -6.49
N LEU A 421 16.57 0.74 -7.62
CA LEU A 421 17.29 0.53 -8.88
C LEU A 421 17.64 1.83 -9.66
N GLY A 422 17.32 2.99 -9.15
CA GLY A 422 17.54 4.28 -9.84
C GLY A 422 18.85 4.97 -9.50
N PHE A 423 19.77 4.33 -8.79
CA PHE A 423 21.14 4.81 -8.60
C PHE A 423 22.00 4.47 -9.81
N ASP A 424 23.05 5.24 -10.07
CA ASP A 424 23.94 5.00 -11.23
C ASP A 424 24.66 3.65 -11.11
N ASP A 425 25.08 3.26 -9.90
CA ASP A 425 25.65 1.95 -9.57
C ASP A 425 24.58 1.08 -8.88
N ALA A 426 23.45 0.85 -9.54
CA ALA A 426 22.36 0.05 -8.97
C ALA A 426 22.81 -1.39 -8.70
N VAL A 427 22.29 -1.99 -7.63
CA VAL A 427 22.58 -3.38 -7.26
C VAL A 427 22.04 -4.30 -8.34
N ASP A 428 22.89 -5.18 -8.86
CA ASP A 428 22.50 -6.29 -9.73
C ASP A 428 22.00 -7.45 -8.86
N TRP A 429 20.68 -7.57 -8.77
CA TRP A 429 20.03 -8.58 -7.93
C TRP A 429 20.13 -9.99 -8.50
N GLN A 430 20.44 -10.16 -9.77
CA GLN A 430 20.67 -11.50 -10.35
C GLN A 430 21.94 -12.14 -9.76
N THR A 431 22.95 -11.32 -9.47
CA THR A 431 24.22 -11.78 -8.88
C THR A 431 24.23 -11.67 -7.36
N GLU A 432 23.64 -10.62 -6.78
CA GLU A 432 23.76 -10.31 -5.34
C GLU A 432 22.70 -10.95 -4.45
N MET A 433 21.59 -11.44 -5.01
CA MET A 433 20.46 -11.94 -4.22
C MET A 433 20.86 -13.04 -3.22
N GLN A 434 21.62 -14.04 -3.65
CA GLN A 434 22.03 -15.15 -2.80
C GLN A 434 23.01 -14.71 -1.70
N ASN A 435 23.97 -13.84 -2.05
CA ASN A 435 24.93 -13.30 -1.09
C ASN A 435 24.21 -12.47 -0.03
N TYR A 436 23.26 -11.63 -0.45
CA TYR A 436 22.48 -10.80 0.47
C TYR A 436 21.55 -11.64 1.33
N LYS A 437 20.88 -12.65 0.76
CA LYS A 437 20.06 -13.61 1.50
C LYS A 437 20.87 -14.31 2.59
N ALA A 438 22.08 -14.74 2.31
CA ALA A 438 22.96 -15.38 3.30
C ALA A 438 23.29 -14.42 4.47
N LYS A 439 23.51 -13.13 4.21
CA LYS A 439 23.69 -12.12 5.25
C LYS A 439 22.43 -11.92 6.08
N VAL A 440 21.25 -11.84 5.45
CA VAL A 440 19.96 -11.75 6.12
C VAL A 440 19.72 -12.99 6.99
N GLN A 441 20.00 -14.18 6.48
CA GLN A 441 19.88 -15.44 7.21
C GLN A 441 20.74 -15.43 8.48
N ALA A 442 21.99 -15.00 8.38
CA ALA A 442 22.90 -14.91 9.53
C ALA A 442 22.40 -13.91 10.60
N GLU A 443 21.69 -12.85 10.19
CA GLU A 443 21.10 -11.92 11.15
C GLU A 443 19.80 -12.47 11.77
N VAL A 444 18.97 -13.16 10.99
CA VAL A 444 17.73 -13.82 11.47
C VAL A 444 18.06 -14.94 12.44
N GLU A 445 19.16 -15.68 12.25
CA GLU A 445 19.62 -16.75 13.15
C GLU A 445 19.83 -16.27 14.59
N LYS A 446 20.19 -15.01 14.79
CA LYS A 446 20.31 -14.41 16.13
C LYS A 446 18.96 -14.28 16.84
N THR A 447 17.87 -14.20 16.08
CA THR A 447 16.50 -14.06 16.61
C THR A 447 15.75 -15.38 16.62
N LEU A 448 15.98 -16.23 15.60
CA LEU A 448 15.37 -17.54 15.40
C LEU A 448 16.46 -18.64 15.30
N PRO A 449 17.13 -18.99 16.42
CA PRO A 449 18.22 -19.97 16.37
C PRO A 449 17.76 -21.30 15.78
N GLY A 450 18.53 -21.85 14.83
CA GLY A 450 18.29 -23.14 14.19
C GLY A 450 17.17 -23.15 13.13
N PHE A 451 16.64 -22.00 12.73
CA PHE A 451 15.51 -21.95 11.81
C PHE A 451 15.86 -22.44 10.40
N ALA A 452 17.11 -22.22 9.96
CA ALA A 452 17.52 -22.45 8.59
C ALA A 452 17.38 -23.93 8.15
N GLU A 453 17.63 -24.87 9.08
CA GLU A 453 17.47 -26.30 8.85
C GLU A 453 15.99 -26.76 8.84
N LEU A 454 15.09 -25.92 9.30
CA LEU A 454 13.65 -26.20 9.44
C LEU A 454 12.82 -25.57 8.32
N ILE A 455 13.44 -24.85 7.40
CA ILE A 455 12.75 -24.24 6.26
C ILE A 455 12.18 -25.35 5.38
N SER A 456 10.88 -25.31 5.14
CA SER A 456 10.14 -26.24 4.28
C SER A 456 9.82 -25.64 2.90
N THR A 457 9.64 -24.32 2.85
CA THR A 457 9.36 -23.58 1.63
C THR A 457 9.86 -22.15 1.74
N GLU A 458 10.25 -21.54 0.63
CA GLU A 458 10.73 -20.15 0.63
C GLU A 458 10.55 -19.45 -0.71
N MET A 459 10.48 -18.13 -0.67
CA MET A 459 10.57 -17.26 -1.84
C MET A 459 11.21 -15.92 -1.47
N VAL A 460 11.76 -15.23 -2.45
CA VAL A 460 12.40 -13.91 -2.27
C VAL A 460 11.80 -12.93 -3.26
N LEU A 461 11.53 -11.70 -2.80
CA LEU A 461 11.24 -10.56 -3.67
C LEU A 461 12.35 -9.51 -3.51
N THR A 462 12.83 -9.01 -4.63
CA THR A 462 13.88 -7.99 -4.74
C THR A 462 13.29 -6.69 -5.33
N PRO A 463 14.02 -5.58 -5.37
CA PRO A 463 13.57 -4.39 -6.09
C PRO A 463 13.23 -4.63 -7.57
N GLU A 464 13.82 -5.65 -8.22
CA GLU A 464 13.44 -6.03 -9.59
C GLU A 464 12.01 -6.56 -9.64
N ASP A 465 11.62 -7.41 -8.68
CA ASP A 465 10.25 -7.90 -8.58
C ASP A 465 9.25 -6.78 -8.31
N PHE A 466 9.62 -5.76 -7.52
CA PHE A 466 8.77 -4.58 -7.33
C PHE A 466 8.63 -3.77 -8.62
N ARG A 467 9.68 -3.67 -9.45
CA ARG A 467 9.62 -3.05 -10.77
C ARG A 467 8.71 -3.82 -11.71
N ASP A 468 8.85 -5.13 -11.78
CA ASP A 468 8.24 -5.97 -12.81
C ASP A 468 6.82 -6.42 -12.42
N ARG A 469 6.60 -6.81 -11.15
CA ARG A 469 5.29 -7.21 -10.64
C ARG A 469 4.35 -6.03 -10.41
N TYR A 470 4.83 -4.98 -9.77
CA TYR A 470 3.99 -3.83 -9.37
C TYR A 470 4.17 -2.60 -10.26
N LEU A 471 4.99 -2.69 -11.31
CA LEU A 471 5.33 -1.60 -12.23
C LEU A 471 5.81 -0.35 -11.47
N SER A 472 6.55 -0.58 -10.38
CA SER A 472 7.02 0.47 -9.51
C SER A 472 8.29 1.11 -10.08
N PRO A 473 8.29 2.43 -10.34
CA PRO A 473 9.47 3.11 -10.85
C PRO A 473 10.69 2.85 -9.96
N ASN A 474 11.81 2.49 -10.60
CA ASN A 474 13.07 2.16 -9.93
C ASN A 474 12.97 1.00 -8.92
N GLY A 475 11.96 0.15 -8.98
CA GLY A 475 11.76 -0.90 -7.98
C GLY A 475 11.50 -0.38 -6.57
N SER A 476 11.01 0.87 -6.45
CA SER A 476 10.74 1.48 -5.16
C SER A 476 9.59 0.80 -4.42
N GLY A 477 9.74 0.56 -3.11
CA GLY A 477 8.72 -0.11 -2.29
C GLY A 477 7.45 0.72 -2.10
N PHE A 478 7.56 2.08 -2.08
CA PHE A 478 6.50 2.99 -1.64
C PHE A 478 6.28 4.20 -2.55
N SER A 479 6.73 4.15 -3.83
CA SER A 479 6.63 5.28 -4.77
C SER A 479 7.53 6.47 -4.36
N ILE A 480 7.08 7.70 -4.57
CA ILE A 480 7.83 8.94 -4.28
C ILE A 480 8.06 9.09 -2.77
N GLU A 481 9.31 9.33 -2.36
CA GLU A 481 9.70 9.55 -0.96
C GLU A 481 8.91 10.70 -0.32
N PRO A 482 8.39 10.57 0.93
CA PRO A 482 7.53 11.57 1.56
C PRO A 482 8.32 12.75 2.16
N ARG A 483 9.15 13.42 1.39
CA ARG A 483 9.83 14.67 1.77
C ARG A 483 8.87 15.85 1.72
N ILE A 484 9.14 16.92 2.48
CA ILE A 484 8.25 18.08 2.57
C ILE A 484 7.94 18.69 1.19
N LEU A 485 8.95 18.85 0.31
CA LEU A 485 8.79 19.35 -1.05
C LEU A 485 8.35 18.28 -2.08
N GLN A 486 7.94 17.12 -1.61
CA GLN A 486 7.33 16.03 -2.38
C GLN A 486 6.01 15.55 -1.76
N SER A 487 5.44 16.32 -0.83
CA SER A 487 4.18 16.05 -0.13
C SER A 487 3.15 17.13 -0.42
N ALA A 488 1.89 16.90 -0.08
CA ALA A 488 0.77 17.81 -0.32
C ALA A 488 0.71 18.29 -1.79
N TRP A 489 0.69 19.59 -2.05
CA TRP A 489 0.64 20.17 -3.40
C TRP A 489 1.83 19.78 -4.29
N PHE A 490 2.97 19.45 -3.72
CA PHE A 490 4.18 19.07 -4.48
C PHE A 490 4.17 17.63 -4.99
N ARG A 491 3.21 16.81 -4.52
CA ARG A 491 2.98 15.43 -4.95
C ARG A 491 2.00 15.40 -6.13
N PRO A 492 1.95 14.34 -6.96
CA PRO A 492 0.88 14.16 -7.94
C PRO A 492 -0.50 14.31 -7.29
N HIS A 493 -1.38 15.11 -7.89
CA HIS A 493 -2.69 15.38 -7.34
C HIS A 493 -3.66 14.23 -7.60
N ASN A 494 -4.72 14.17 -6.79
CA ASN A 494 -5.78 13.17 -7.00
C ASN A 494 -6.67 13.51 -8.21
N ILE A 495 -6.69 14.76 -8.67
CA ILE A 495 -7.19 15.17 -9.98
C ILE A 495 -5.99 15.40 -10.90
N SER A 496 -5.96 14.75 -12.06
CA SER A 496 -4.82 14.89 -12.98
C SER A 496 -4.69 16.31 -13.50
N GLU A 497 -3.47 16.79 -13.55
CA GLU A 497 -3.13 18.08 -14.15
C GLU A 497 -2.99 18.00 -15.69
N GLU A 498 -2.97 16.78 -16.24
CA GLU A 498 -2.69 16.54 -17.65
C GLU A 498 -3.97 16.33 -18.48
N ALA A 499 -5.02 15.75 -17.89
CA ALA A 499 -6.26 15.47 -18.61
C ALA A 499 -7.50 15.58 -17.71
N LYS A 500 -8.58 16.12 -18.21
CA LYS A 500 -9.90 16.12 -17.55
C LYS A 500 -10.46 14.69 -17.48
N GLY A 501 -11.24 14.38 -16.45
CA GLY A 501 -11.82 13.03 -16.28
C GLY A 501 -10.81 11.96 -15.88
N LEU A 502 -9.52 12.32 -15.71
CA LEU A 502 -8.48 11.44 -15.16
C LEU A 502 -8.19 11.82 -13.70
N TYR A 503 -8.19 10.81 -12.84
CA TYR A 503 -7.89 10.92 -11.42
C TYR A 503 -6.83 9.92 -11.01
N LEU A 504 -6.14 10.17 -9.90
CA LEU A 504 -5.12 9.29 -9.35
C LEU A 504 -5.40 9.02 -7.87
N VAL A 505 -5.16 7.77 -7.45
CA VAL A 505 -5.20 7.34 -6.05
C VAL A 505 -3.97 6.48 -5.73
N GLY A 506 -3.77 6.14 -4.47
CA GLY A 506 -2.70 5.26 -4.04
C GLY A 506 -1.45 5.96 -3.55
N ALA A 507 -0.36 5.20 -3.38
CA ALA A 507 0.87 5.64 -2.71
C ALA A 507 1.58 6.81 -3.41
N GLY A 508 1.47 6.91 -4.73
CA GLY A 508 2.15 7.95 -5.54
C GLY A 508 1.50 9.33 -5.49
N THR A 509 0.27 9.45 -4.96
CA THR A 509 -0.48 10.71 -4.90
C THR A 509 -0.65 11.22 -3.46
N HIS A 510 -1.32 12.36 -3.28
CA HIS A 510 -1.74 12.82 -1.96
C HIS A 510 -2.81 11.85 -1.37
N PRO A 511 -2.74 11.52 -0.06
CA PRO A 511 -1.78 11.98 0.94
C PRO A 511 -0.44 11.24 0.92
N GLY A 512 -0.31 10.06 0.32
CA GLY A 512 0.92 9.32 0.20
C GLY A 512 0.80 7.84 0.57
N ALA A 513 1.94 7.20 0.80
CA ALA A 513 2.05 5.78 1.15
C ALA A 513 1.57 5.48 2.57
N GLY A 514 1.37 4.18 2.85
CA GLY A 514 0.75 3.63 4.05
C GLY A 514 -0.73 3.34 3.82
N VAL A 515 -1.26 2.23 4.35
CA VAL A 515 -2.62 1.78 4.04
C VAL A 515 -3.68 2.83 4.38
N PRO A 516 -3.65 3.51 5.56
CA PRO A 516 -4.60 4.60 5.84
C PRO A 516 -4.50 5.74 4.82
N GLY A 517 -3.28 6.12 4.40
CA GLY A 517 -3.06 7.15 3.39
C GLY A 517 -3.61 6.76 2.03
N VAL A 518 -3.37 5.52 1.61
CA VAL A 518 -3.83 4.99 0.32
C VAL A 518 -5.36 4.95 0.26
N ILE A 519 -6.03 4.50 1.32
CA ILE A 519 -7.51 4.49 1.42
C ILE A 519 -8.05 5.94 1.47
N SER A 520 -7.41 6.82 2.22
CA SER A 520 -7.80 8.24 2.29
C SER A 520 -7.64 8.97 0.95
N SER A 521 -6.71 8.52 0.07
CA SER A 521 -6.59 9.09 -1.28
C SER A 521 -7.89 8.91 -2.09
N ALA A 522 -8.60 7.81 -1.89
CA ALA A 522 -9.92 7.56 -2.48
C ALA A 522 -11.01 8.44 -1.85
N GLU A 523 -10.89 8.80 -0.58
CA GLU A 523 -11.79 9.78 0.05
C GLU A 523 -11.58 11.17 -0.54
N VAL A 524 -10.33 11.57 -0.76
CA VAL A 524 -10.01 12.84 -1.44
C VAL A 524 -10.62 12.86 -2.85
N LEU A 525 -10.46 11.78 -3.62
CA LEU A 525 -11.06 11.62 -4.94
C LEU A 525 -12.60 11.77 -4.88
N ALA A 526 -13.27 11.10 -3.95
CA ALA A 526 -14.72 11.12 -3.82
C ALA A 526 -15.27 12.53 -3.52
N LYS A 527 -14.50 13.40 -2.86
CA LYS A 527 -14.85 14.81 -2.62
C LYS A 527 -14.74 15.68 -3.87
N MET A 528 -14.02 15.23 -4.91
CA MET A 528 -13.80 15.97 -6.15
C MET A 528 -14.64 15.46 -7.32
N VAL A 529 -15.14 14.22 -7.23
CA VAL A 529 -15.99 13.62 -8.24
C VAL A 529 -17.46 13.86 -7.85
N PRO A 530 -18.31 14.41 -8.74
CA PRO A 530 -19.75 14.54 -8.47
C PRO A 530 -20.42 13.17 -8.38
N ASP A 531 -21.66 13.13 -7.91
CA ASP A 531 -22.47 11.93 -8.01
C ASP A 531 -22.78 11.63 -9.48
N ALA A 532 -22.96 10.36 -9.83
CA ALA A 532 -23.25 9.95 -11.19
C ALA A 532 -24.59 10.57 -11.66
N PRO A 533 -24.68 10.99 -12.93
CA PRO A 533 -25.94 11.48 -13.48
C PRO A 533 -27.06 10.44 -13.32
N ILE A 534 -28.25 10.89 -12.92
CA ILE A 534 -29.43 10.02 -12.86
C ILE A 534 -29.84 9.71 -14.31
N THR A 535 -29.58 8.51 -14.78
CA THR A 535 -30.03 8.07 -16.10
C THR A 535 -31.55 7.85 -16.10
N SER A 536 -32.22 8.26 -17.18
CA SER A 536 -33.68 8.20 -17.34
C SER A 536 -34.28 6.79 -17.20
N GLN A 537 -33.47 5.75 -17.27
CA GLN A 537 -33.92 4.34 -17.04
C GLN A 537 -34.33 4.05 -15.60
N LEU A 538 -33.81 4.77 -14.61
CA LEU A 538 -34.24 4.63 -13.20
C LEU A 538 -35.51 5.43 -12.88
N LYS A 539 -35.92 6.38 -13.72
CA LYS A 539 -37.19 7.12 -13.55
C LYS A 539 -38.41 6.27 -13.87
N VAL A 540 -38.28 5.28 -14.77
CA VAL A 540 -39.40 4.41 -15.17
C VAL A 540 -39.69 3.31 -14.14
N ALA A 541 -38.76 2.99 -13.25
CA ALA A 541 -38.93 1.98 -12.19
C ALA A 541 -39.45 2.58 -10.85
N ALA A 542 -39.54 3.91 -10.74
CA ALA A 542 -40.00 4.62 -9.54
C ALA A 542 -41.39 5.29 -9.72
N GLU A 543 -41.98 5.22 -10.91
CA GLU A 543 -43.40 5.52 -11.21
C GLU A 543 -44.20 4.21 -11.38
#